data_e926ec267a196306e44406310d9e149e
#
_entry.id   e926ec267a196306e44406310d9e149e
#
_cell.length_a   1.000
_cell.length_b   1.000
_cell.length_c   1.000
_cell.angle_alpha   90.00
_cell.angle_beta   90.00
_cell.angle_gamma   90.00
#
_symmetry.space_group_name_H-M   'P 1'
#
loop_
_entity.id
_entity.type
_entity.pdbx_description
1 polymer ?
#
loop_
_entity_poly.entity_id
_entity_poly.type
_entity_poly.pdbx_seq_one_letter_code
_entity_poly.pdbx_strand_id
1 'polypeptide(L)'
;MGTLQDDVTVMTMTEFGRTVKQNGTGGTDHGRASCNFILGNGVSGGLVHGLVNPLSVENLEDGRDLAVTTDFRSVFSEVADKHLNISNDKVLFPDWDGRKIGVMR
;
A
#
# COMPACT_ATOMS: atom_id res chain seq x y z
N MET A 1 17.22 -13.79 -9.76
CA MET A 1 18.31 -13.04 -9.16
C MET A 1 19.37 -13.89 -8.43
N GLY A 2 19.20 -15.17 -8.41
CA GLY A 2 20.17 -16.06 -7.78
C GLY A 2 20.40 -15.74 -6.31
N THR A 3 21.66 -15.66 -5.91
CA THR A 3 22.04 -15.38 -4.52
C THR A 3 21.79 -13.93 -4.08
N LEU A 4 21.55 -13.01 -5.00
CA LEU A 4 21.24 -11.63 -4.68
C LEU A 4 19.78 -11.43 -4.22
N GLN A 5 18.97 -12.45 -4.34
CA GLN A 5 17.55 -12.38 -4.00
C GLN A 5 17.32 -11.98 -2.53
N ASP A 6 18.20 -12.40 -1.62
CA ASP A 6 18.09 -12.03 -0.21
C ASP A 6 18.35 -10.55 0.06
N ASP A 7 19.03 -9.89 -0.86
CA ASP A 7 19.42 -8.48 -0.72
C ASP A 7 18.47 -7.53 -1.43
N VAL A 8 17.38 -8.03 -2.01
CA VAL A 8 16.47 -7.24 -2.81
C VAL A 8 15.04 -7.37 -2.31
N THR A 9 14.38 -6.24 -2.13
CA THR A 9 12.93 -6.15 -1.95
C THR A 9 12.37 -5.27 -3.03
N VAL A 10 11.37 -5.77 -3.76
CA VAL A 10 10.69 -5.01 -4.82
C VAL A 10 9.35 -4.54 -4.29
N MET A 11 9.06 -3.27 -4.45
CA MET A 11 7.80 -2.69 -4.01
C MET A 11 7.23 -1.85 -5.15
N THR A 12 5.97 -2.09 -5.50
CA THR A 12 5.29 -1.25 -6.50
C THR A 12 4.71 -0.02 -5.83
N MET A 13 4.55 1.03 -6.62
CA MET A 13 4.01 2.29 -6.16
C MET A 13 3.19 2.91 -7.29
N THR A 14 2.02 3.46 -6.96
CA THR A 14 1.20 4.19 -7.92
C THR A 14 0.80 5.53 -7.30
N GLU A 15 0.64 6.55 -8.14
CA GLU A 15 0.25 7.87 -7.66
C GLU A 15 -1.27 8.00 -7.46
N PHE A 16 -2.06 7.17 -8.16
CA PHE A 16 -3.53 7.14 -7.99
C PHE A 16 -4.06 5.78 -8.41
N GLY A 17 -5.33 5.52 -8.05
CA GLY A 17 -6.07 4.35 -8.51
C GLY A 17 -7.18 4.76 -9.47
N ARG A 18 -8.19 3.91 -9.59
CA ARG A 18 -9.37 4.15 -10.42
C ARG A 18 -10.61 4.02 -9.56
N THR A 19 -11.65 4.81 -9.87
CA THR A 19 -12.93 4.71 -9.15
C THR A 19 -13.57 3.34 -9.40
N VAL A 20 -14.31 2.86 -8.41
CA VAL A 20 -15.08 1.61 -8.52
C VAL A 20 -16.28 1.81 -9.43
N LYS A 21 -16.94 2.95 -9.31
CA LYS A 21 -18.14 3.27 -10.09
C LYS A 21 -17.78 3.73 -11.50
N GLN A 22 -18.51 3.23 -12.50
CA GLN A 22 -18.35 3.64 -13.88
C GLN A 22 -18.80 5.10 -14.07
N ASN A 23 -18.05 5.84 -14.88
CA ASN A 23 -18.41 7.21 -15.23
C ASN A 23 -19.39 7.28 -16.40
N GLY A 24 -19.76 8.49 -16.82
CA GLY A 24 -20.75 8.71 -17.88
C GLY A 24 -20.29 8.33 -19.28
N THR A 25 -18.99 8.07 -19.48
CA THR A 25 -18.43 7.73 -20.80
C THR A 25 -18.06 6.26 -20.93
N GLY A 26 -18.48 5.42 -19.98
CA GLY A 26 -18.25 3.97 -20.06
C GLY A 26 -16.93 3.50 -19.50
N GLY A 27 -16.20 4.36 -18.78
CA GLY A 27 -14.93 4.05 -18.13
C GLY A 27 -14.95 4.40 -16.65
N THR A 28 -13.77 4.69 -16.11
CA THR A 28 -13.63 5.14 -14.72
C THR A 28 -12.74 6.37 -14.67
N ASP A 29 -12.85 7.12 -13.59
CA ASP A 29 -12.02 8.30 -13.31
C ASP A 29 -10.85 7.94 -12.42
N HIS A 30 -9.92 8.86 -12.23
CA HIS A 30 -8.84 8.70 -11.25
C HIS A 30 -9.45 8.60 -9.85
N GLY A 31 -8.91 7.69 -9.04
CA GLY A 31 -9.32 7.50 -7.66
C GLY A 31 -8.12 7.59 -6.74
N ARG A 32 -8.37 7.69 -5.42
CA ARG A 32 -7.32 7.86 -4.42
C ARG A 32 -6.67 6.56 -4.00
N ALA A 33 -7.45 5.48 -3.95
CA ALA A 33 -6.99 4.22 -3.39
C ALA A 33 -6.59 3.24 -4.49
N SER A 34 -5.61 2.43 -4.18
CA SER A 34 -5.16 1.34 -5.04
C SER A 34 -4.51 0.27 -4.16
N CYS A 35 -3.81 -0.67 -4.77
CA CYS A 35 -3.03 -1.67 -4.05
C CYS A 35 -1.59 -1.64 -4.53
N ASN A 36 -0.70 -2.10 -3.66
CA ASN A 36 0.73 -2.24 -3.96
C ASN A 36 1.13 -3.69 -3.78
N PHE A 37 2.16 -4.11 -4.51
CA PHE A 37 2.74 -5.44 -4.36
C PHE A 37 4.14 -5.31 -3.76
N ILE A 38 4.46 -6.20 -2.83
CA ILE A 38 5.78 -6.26 -2.21
C ILE A 38 6.31 -7.68 -2.38
N LEU A 39 7.51 -7.80 -2.95
CA LEU A 39 8.14 -9.08 -3.24
C LEU A 39 9.54 -9.11 -2.65
N GLY A 40 9.88 -10.20 -1.98
CA GLY A 40 11.20 -10.37 -1.39
C GLY A 40 11.18 -11.44 -0.31
N ASN A 41 12.38 -11.94 0.05
CA ASN A 41 12.49 -12.99 1.06
C ASN A 41 12.13 -12.51 2.47
N GLY A 42 12.25 -11.22 2.74
CA GLY A 42 11.89 -10.63 4.03
C GLY A 42 10.43 -10.24 4.17
N VAL A 43 9.62 -10.49 3.12
CA VAL A 43 8.20 -10.10 3.12
C VAL A 43 7.36 -11.17 3.79
N SER A 44 6.38 -10.76 4.59
CA SER A 44 5.35 -11.63 5.14
C SER A 44 4.32 -11.92 4.05
N GLY A 45 4.69 -12.81 3.11
CA GLY A 45 3.99 -13.01 1.85
C GLY A 45 2.83 -13.99 1.92
N GLY A 46 2.16 -14.16 0.77
CA GLY A 46 1.01 -15.03 0.66
C GLY A 46 -0.25 -14.47 1.30
N LEU A 47 -0.24 -13.19 1.65
CA LEU A 47 -1.34 -12.53 2.37
C LEU A 47 -1.68 -11.20 1.69
N VAL A 48 -2.93 -10.77 1.86
CA VAL A 48 -3.36 -9.42 1.54
C VAL A 48 -3.43 -8.65 2.85
N HIS A 49 -2.63 -7.60 2.96
CA HIS A 49 -2.57 -6.77 4.16
C HIS A 49 -3.48 -5.55 4.01
N GLY A 50 -4.09 -5.13 5.10
CA GLY A 50 -4.96 -3.97 5.12
C GLY A 50 -6.41 -4.34 5.25
N LEU A 51 -7.26 -3.33 5.40
CA LEU A 51 -8.70 -3.49 5.53
C LEU A 51 -9.35 -3.36 4.15
N VAL A 52 -10.04 -4.41 3.71
CA VAL A 52 -10.79 -4.40 2.45
C VAL A 52 -12.27 -4.55 2.78
N ASN A 53 -13.02 -3.46 2.61
CA ASN A 53 -14.46 -3.47 2.84
C ASN A 53 -15.22 -3.97 1.61
N PRO A 54 -16.44 -4.52 1.79
CA PRO A 54 -17.29 -4.85 0.64
C PRO A 54 -17.51 -3.62 -0.25
N LEU A 55 -17.60 -3.83 -1.55
CA LEU A 55 -17.77 -2.75 -2.54
C LEU A 55 -19.25 -2.36 -2.65
N SER A 56 -19.77 -1.71 -1.62
CA SER A 56 -21.11 -1.15 -1.60
C SER A 56 -21.03 0.37 -1.50
N VAL A 57 -22.08 1.06 -1.94
CA VAL A 57 -22.06 2.53 -2.03
C VAL A 57 -21.72 3.17 -0.68
N GLU A 58 -22.25 2.62 0.43
CA GLU A 58 -21.97 3.17 1.76
C GLU A 58 -20.53 2.97 2.22
N ASN A 59 -19.78 2.04 1.61
CA ASN A 59 -18.37 1.80 1.94
C ASN A 59 -17.42 2.52 0.99
N LEU A 60 -17.92 3.10 -0.09
CA LEU A 60 -17.11 3.84 -1.04
C LEU A 60 -16.98 5.30 -0.63
N GLU A 61 -15.81 5.89 -0.84
CA GLU A 61 -15.59 7.31 -0.64
C GLU A 61 -16.40 8.08 -1.69
N ASP A 62 -17.25 8.99 -1.25
CA ASP A 62 -18.18 9.75 -2.11
C ASP A 62 -19.09 8.84 -2.95
N GLY A 63 -19.31 7.61 -2.51
CA GLY A 63 -20.18 6.65 -3.19
C GLY A 63 -19.64 6.11 -4.50
N ARG A 64 -18.36 6.31 -4.83
CA ARG A 64 -17.79 5.89 -6.11
C ARG A 64 -16.33 5.46 -6.07
N ASP A 65 -15.57 5.83 -5.05
CA ASP A 65 -14.15 5.54 -4.97
C ASP A 65 -13.87 4.52 -3.86
N LEU A 66 -12.84 3.70 -4.07
CA LEU A 66 -12.37 2.80 -3.03
C LEU A 66 -11.78 3.62 -1.89
N ALA A 67 -12.23 3.36 -0.66
CA ALA A 67 -11.74 4.07 0.50
C ALA A 67 -10.27 3.75 0.78
N VAL A 68 -9.51 4.77 1.19
CA VAL A 68 -8.12 4.60 1.61
C VAL A 68 -8.13 4.07 3.05
N THR A 69 -7.63 2.85 3.25
CA THR A 69 -7.63 2.19 4.57
C THR A 69 -6.23 2.00 5.15
N THR A 70 -5.19 2.18 4.34
CA THR A 70 -3.80 2.01 4.77
C THR A 70 -2.99 3.22 4.29
N ASP A 71 -2.22 3.79 5.21
CA ASP A 71 -1.31 4.90 4.89
C ASP A 71 -0.04 4.33 4.23
N PHE A 72 0.32 4.82 3.03
CA PHE A 72 1.49 4.33 2.30
C PHE A 72 2.78 4.51 3.12
N ARG A 73 2.83 5.51 3.99
CA ARG A 73 4.00 5.76 4.84
C ARG A 73 4.24 4.61 5.80
N SER A 74 3.17 3.94 6.26
CA SER A 74 3.30 2.75 7.10
C SER A 74 4.00 1.62 6.37
N VAL A 75 3.64 1.39 5.11
CA VAL A 75 4.25 0.33 4.29
C VAL A 75 5.71 0.66 3.99
N PHE A 76 5.97 1.87 3.52
CA PHE A 76 7.33 2.27 3.12
C PHE A 76 8.30 2.30 4.31
N SER A 77 7.84 2.81 5.45
CA SER A 77 8.67 2.85 6.66
C SER A 77 8.99 1.46 7.18
N GLU A 78 8.05 0.52 7.10
CA GLU A 78 8.28 -0.84 7.55
C GLU A 78 9.30 -1.55 6.65
N VAL A 79 9.20 -1.39 5.33
CA VAL A 79 10.17 -1.94 4.39
C VAL A 79 11.54 -1.31 4.64
N ALA A 80 11.63 -0.01 4.83
CA ALA A 80 12.88 0.68 5.10
C ALA A 80 13.52 0.19 6.40
N ASP A 81 12.74 0.02 7.45
CA ASP A 81 13.24 -0.47 8.73
C ASP A 81 13.78 -1.89 8.61
N LYS A 82 12.97 -2.79 8.07
CA LYS A 82 13.32 -4.23 8.05
C LYS A 82 14.36 -4.59 7.00
N HIS A 83 14.37 -3.92 5.87
CA HIS A 83 15.27 -4.25 4.77
C HIS A 83 16.52 -3.37 4.75
N LEU A 84 16.38 -2.08 5.04
CA LEU A 84 17.48 -1.11 4.96
C LEU A 84 17.99 -0.66 6.34
N ASN A 85 17.37 -1.14 7.44
CA ASN A 85 17.70 -0.76 8.82
C ASN A 85 17.52 0.74 9.10
N ILE A 86 16.58 1.37 8.41
CA ILE A 86 16.25 2.79 8.62
C ILE A 86 15.06 2.83 9.58
N SER A 87 15.34 2.93 10.87
CA SER A 87 14.30 2.85 11.90
C SER A 87 13.75 4.20 12.35
N ASN A 88 14.34 5.31 11.90
CA ASN A 88 13.87 6.65 12.28
C ASN A 88 12.79 7.13 11.31
N ASP A 89 11.54 6.78 11.61
CA ASP A 89 10.37 7.12 10.79
C ASP A 89 10.22 8.63 10.58
N LYS A 90 10.64 9.42 11.58
CA LYS A 90 10.50 10.88 11.54
C LYS A 90 11.39 11.52 10.48
N VAL A 91 12.48 10.87 10.11
CA VAL A 91 13.34 11.34 9.02
C VAL A 91 12.66 11.11 7.67
N LEU A 92 12.00 9.96 7.51
CA LEU A 92 11.32 9.61 6.26
C LEU A 92 10.01 10.37 6.11
N PHE A 93 9.20 10.39 7.17
CA PHE A 93 7.86 10.98 7.17
C PHE A 93 7.60 11.71 8.48
N PRO A 94 7.96 13.01 8.58
CA PRO A 94 7.93 13.74 9.85
C PRO A 94 6.54 13.85 10.49
N ASP A 95 5.48 13.87 9.69
CA ASP A 95 4.11 14.09 10.18
C ASP A 95 3.31 12.79 10.34
N TRP A 96 3.99 11.65 10.26
CA TRP A 96 3.32 10.35 10.32
C TRP A 96 3.30 9.78 11.74
N ASP A 97 2.24 9.03 12.08
CA ASP A 97 1.98 8.52 13.43
C ASP A 97 2.74 7.24 13.79
N GLY A 98 3.46 6.62 12.86
CA GLY A 98 4.29 5.44 13.14
C GLY A 98 3.57 4.11 13.16
N ARG A 99 2.35 4.00 12.64
CA ARG A 99 1.57 2.77 12.67
C ARG A 99 2.20 1.66 11.83
N LYS A 100 2.29 0.45 12.40
CA LYS A 100 2.84 -0.73 11.70
C LYS A 100 1.72 -1.59 11.12
N ILE A 101 2.02 -2.33 10.04
CA ILE A 101 1.05 -3.17 9.33
C ILE A 101 1.44 -4.65 9.37
N GLY A 102 2.74 -4.96 9.44
CA GLY A 102 3.22 -6.34 9.46
C GLY A 102 3.49 -6.93 8.08
N VAL A 103 3.78 -6.12 7.07
CA VAL A 103 4.08 -6.59 5.72
C VAL A 103 5.45 -7.26 5.60
N MET A 104 6.36 -6.97 6.53
CA MET A 104 7.70 -7.57 6.58
C MET A 104 7.83 -8.52 7.75
N ARG A 105 8.66 -9.56 7.59
CA ARG A 105 8.96 -10.52 8.65
C ARG A 105 9.83 -9.95 9.74
#